data_df28757cf687315eb5f781a0dcd8f409
#
_entry.id   df28757cf687315eb5f781a0dcd8f409
#
_cell.length_a   1.000
_cell.length_b   1.000
_cell.length_c   1.000
_cell.angle_alpha   90.00
_cell.angle_beta   90.00
_cell.angle_gamma   90.00
#
_symmetry.space_group_name_H-M   'P 1'
#
loop_
_entity.id
_entity.type
_entity.pdbx_description
1 polymer ?
#
loop_
_entity_poly.entity_id
_entity_poly.type
_entity_poly.pdbx_seq_one_letter_code
_entity_poly.pdbx_strand_id
1 'polypeptide(L)'
;MLFRSLVVLEVETLLEKEAVCRVITGGTLSNRKSMSFPNKVMSGPYLSERDKQDLLFGIEQDVDFIAASFVSKREDLEELHAFLDANGGSKIDIIAKIENRSGVENIDGICELCEGIMIARGDLGVEIPFVEVPSIQKYLISKCRLLGKRVITATEMLESMIYNPRPTRAEISDVANAVYDGSSAIMLSGESAAGQYPVEAVKVMAEVAAFTEAQTSYKERFFTAEFKIHNTLDAISHATCSMAIDVDAKGIVVCSVSGKTAMMVSRFRCPVPIIGMTTDPKVWRKLALSWGVYPAMSDEFTSMDVMFYHAIRAAKEHLKLTTGDRVVLTGGPINGKSGNTNTIKVEEI
;
A
#
# COMPACT_ATOMS: atom_id res chain seq x y z
N MET A 1 27.87 -0.70 -12.47
CA MET A 1 27.65 0.05 -11.21
C MET A 1 26.95 1.36 -11.56
N LEU A 2 25.88 1.69 -10.84
CA LEU A 2 25.09 2.90 -11.06
C LEU A 2 25.01 3.70 -9.76
N PHE A 3 25.12 5.03 -9.84
CA PHE A 3 24.93 5.95 -8.72
C PHE A 3 23.69 6.81 -9.01
N ARG A 4 22.54 6.51 -8.39
CA ARG A 4 21.27 7.22 -8.59
C ARG A 4 20.93 7.49 -10.06
N SER A 5 21.13 6.50 -10.95
CA SER A 5 20.94 6.57 -12.41
C SER A 5 21.73 7.67 -13.16
N LEU A 6 22.52 8.51 -12.49
CA LEU A 6 23.20 9.63 -13.11
C LEU A 6 24.66 9.32 -13.49
N VAL A 7 25.37 8.52 -12.70
CA VAL A 7 26.76 8.12 -12.98
C VAL A 7 26.84 6.63 -13.21
N VAL A 8 27.34 6.24 -14.37
CA VAL A 8 27.43 4.84 -14.79
C VAL A 8 28.90 4.44 -14.91
N LEU A 9 29.27 3.38 -14.20
CA LEU A 9 30.61 2.82 -14.22
C LEU A 9 30.54 1.36 -14.72
N GLU A 10 31.43 1.00 -15.64
CA GLU A 10 31.67 -0.38 -16.05
C GLU A 10 32.90 -0.92 -15.36
N VAL A 11 32.77 -2.07 -14.68
CA VAL A 11 33.90 -2.72 -14.01
C VAL A 11 34.78 -3.40 -15.07
N GLU A 12 36.02 -2.98 -15.21
CA GLU A 12 37.00 -3.59 -16.12
C GLU A 12 37.86 -4.65 -15.43
N THR A 13 38.25 -4.40 -14.18
CA THR A 13 39.09 -5.33 -13.43
C THR A 13 38.70 -5.33 -11.96
N LEU A 14 38.60 -6.54 -11.38
CA LEU A 14 38.45 -6.71 -9.94
C LEU A 14 39.80 -7.05 -9.32
N LEU A 15 40.22 -6.28 -8.34
CA LEU A 15 41.36 -6.52 -7.48
C LEU A 15 40.87 -7.02 -6.12
N GLU A 16 41.81 -7.41 -5.25
CA GLU A 16 41.43 -7.98 -3.94
C GLU A 16 40.56 -7.04 -3.08
N LYS A 17 40.77 -5.74 -3.13
CA LYS A 17 40.06 -4.70 -2.34
C LYS A 17 39.55 -3.54 -3.17
N GLU A 18 39.74 -3.57 -4.47
CA GLU A 18 39.41 -2.46 -5.37
C GLU A 18 38.80 -2.97 -6.66
N ALA A 19 38.01 -2.14 -7.31
CA ALA A 19 37.52 -2.37 -8.66
C ALA A 19 37.99 -1.22 -9.57
N VAL A 20 38.70 -1.53 -10.63
CA VAL A 20 39.03 -0.56 -11.69
C VAL A 20 37.83 -0.45 -12.61
N CYS A 21 37.34 0.77 -12.79
CA CYS A 21 36.11 1.01 -13.54
C CYS A 21 36.34 2.07 -14.62
N ARG A 22 35.72 1.85 -15.77
CA ARG A 22 35.61 2.86 -16.81
C ARG A 22 34.33 3.67 -16.59
N VAL A 23 34.43 4.99 -16.64
CA VAL A 23 33.27 5.88 -16.56
C VAL A 23 32.54 5.88 -17.90
N ILE A 24 31.31 5.37 -17.92
CA ILE A 24 30.43 5.37 -19.09
C ILE A 24 29.63 6.68 -19.13
N THR A 25 29.02 7.06 -18.02
CA THR A 25 28.37 8.36 -17.86
C THR A 25 28.95 9.04 -16.62
N GLY A 26 29.53 10.20 -16.82
CA GLY A 26 30.13 10.99 -15.74
C GLY A 26 29.12 11.87 -15.03
N GLY A 27 29.53 12.39 -13.88
CA GLY A 27 28.74 13.32 -13.07
C GLY A 27 29.40 13.63 -11.74
N THR A 28 28.75 14.48 -10.95
CA THR A 28 29.25 14.84 -9.62
C THR A 28 28.72 13.84 -8.58
N LEU A 29 29.62 13.21 -7.86
CA LEU A 29 29.30 12.35 -6.73
C LEU A 29 29.54 13.08 -5.42
N SER A 30 28.59 13.07 -4.53
CA SER A 30 28.75 13.53 -3.15
C SER A 30 29.02 12.34 -2.21
N ASN A 31 29.48 12.63 -0.99
CA ASN A 31 29.73 11.60 0.02
C ASN A 31 28.43 10.83 0.38
N ARG A 32 28.61 9.56 0.77
CA ARG A 32 27.53 8.68 1.29
C ARG A 32 26.42 8.43 0.26
N LYS A 33 26.74 8.34 -1.02
CA LYS A 33 25.76 7.95 -2.05
C LYS A 33 25.69 6.44 -2.16
N SER A 34 24.45 5.95 -2.25
CA SER A 34 24.18 4.54 -2.54
C SER A 34 24.66 4.18 -3.93
N MET A 35 25.06 2.94 -4.10
CA MET A 35 25.55 2.37 -5.35
C MET A 35 24.74 1.10 -5.65
N SER A 36 24.26 0.99 -6.87
CA SER A 36 23.51 -0.16 -7.36
C SER A 36 24.36 -1.04 -8.26
N PHE A 37 24.06 -2.33 -8.24
CA PHE A 37 24.69 -3.34 -9.09
C PHE A 37 23.62 -4.07 -9.91
N PRO A 38 23.14 -3.49 -11.03
CA PRO A 38 22.06 -4.05 -11.80
C PRO A 38 22.28 -5.53 -12.15
N ASN A 39 21.24 -6.33 -12.03
CA ASN A 39 21.23 -7.77 -12.27
C ASN A 39 22.20 -8.58 -11.36
N LYS A 40 22.58 -8.07 -10.21
CA LYS A 40 23.37 -8.80 -9.21
C LYS A 40 22.55 -9.03 -7.94
N VAL A 41 22.48 -10.27 -7.54
CA VAL A 41 21.94 -10.63 -6.23
C VAL A 41 23.06 -10.50 -5.21
N MET A 42 22.85 -9.63 -4.22
CA MET A 42 23.80 -9.48 -3.11
C MET A 42 23.71 -10.69 -2.19
N SER A 43 24.86 -11.25 -1.82
CA SER A 43 24.96 -12.34 -0.86
C SER A 43 25.16 -11.79 0.55
N GLY A 44 24.47 -12.37 1.54
CA GLY A 44 24.60 -11.98 2.94
C GLY A 44 23.27 -12.00 3.67
N PRO A 45 23.26 -11.74 4.99
CA PRO A 45 22.03 -11.57 5.76
C PRO A 45 21.28 -10.33 5.24
N TYR A 46 19.95 -10.38 5.28
CA TYR A 46 19.10 -9.27 4.87
C TYR A 46 19.22 -8.08 5.83
N LEU A 47 19.20 -8.36 7.15
CA LEU A 47 19.29 -7.32 8.18
C LEU A 47 20.76 -7.07 8.58
N SER A 48 21.25 -5.86 8.34
CA SER A 48 22.48 -5.39 8.94
C SER A 48 22.32 -5.09 10.44
N GLU A 49 23.42 -4.94 11.18
CA GLU A 49 23.34 -4.56 12.60
C GLU A 49 22.70 -3.17 12.80
N ARG A 50 22.85 -2.29 11.82
CA ARG A 50 22.18 -0.98 11.85
C ARG A 50 20.68 -1.13 11.66
N ASP A 51 20.23 -1.94 10.69
CA ASP A 51 18.81 -2.21 10.49
C ASP A 51 18.15 -2.77 11.74
N LYS A 52 18.82 -3.68 12.44
CA LYS A 52 18.36 -4.23 13.72
C LYS A 52 18.18 -3.14 14.79
N GLN A 53 19.11 -2.18 14.88
CA GLN A 53 18.99 -1.05 15.80
C GLN A 53 17.82 -0.13 15.43
N ASP A 54 17.67 0.18 14.15
CA ASP A 54 16.57 1.00 13.63
C ASP A 54 15.20 0.30 13.85
N LEU A 55 15.14 -1.03 13.72
CA LEU A 55 13.95 -1.83 14.01
C LEU A 55 13.60 -1.81 15.52
N LEU A 56 14.58 -1.95 16.40
CA LEU A 56 14.36 -1.84 17.86
C LEU A 56 13.81 -0.47 18.24
N PHE A 57 14.36 0.59 17.64
CA PHE A 57 13.85 1.94 17.84
C PHE A 57 12.40 2.06 17.32
N GLY A 58 12.08 1.51 16.14
CA GLY A 58 10.71 1.49 15.61
C GLY A 58 9.73 0.75 16.53
N ILE A 59 10.15 -0.36 17.13
CA ILE A 59 9.35 -1.11 18.11
C ILE A 59 9.09 -0.26 19.36
N GLU A 60 10.12 0.40 19.88
CA GLU A 60 10.00 1.31 21.04
C GLU A 60 9.04 2.47 20.76
N GLN A 61 9.03 3.01 19.54
CA GLN A 61 8.14 4.09 19.12
C GLN A 61 6.73 3.62 18.72
N ASP A 62 6.40 2.34 18.90
CA ASP A 62 5.10 1.73 18.51
C ASP A 62 4.67 2.06 17.08
N VAL A 63 5.60 1.98 16.11
CA VAL A 63 5.26 2.23 14.70
C VAL A 63 4.23 1.21 14.19
N ASP A 64 3.39 1.63 13.27
CA ASP A 64 2.36 0.77 12.69
C ASP A 64 2.87 -0.06 11.52
N PHE A 65 3.83 0.50 10.75
CA PHE A 65 4.39 -0.11 9.55
C PHE A 65 5.91 0.01 9.51
N ILE A 66 6.54 -1.00 8.92
CA ILE A 66 7.93 -0.97 8.49
C ILE A 66 7.97 -1.10 6.96
N ALA A 67 8.55 -0.10 6.27
CA ALA A 67 8.84 -0.16 4.86
C ALA A 67 10.22 -0.79 4.66
N ALA A 68 10.26 -2.08 4.35
CA ALA A 68 11.47 -2.88 4.23
C ALA A 68 12.09 -2.71 2.85
N SER A 69 13.29 -2.09 2.78
CA SER A 69 13.99 -1.79 1.52
C SER A 69 14.64 -3.03 0.91
N PHE A 70 14.73 -3.08 -0.43
CA PHE A 70 15.41 -4.10 -1.21
C PHE A 70 14.98 -5.55 -0.93
N VAL A 71 13.72 -5.76 -0.58
CA VAL A 71 13.17 -7.11 -0.45
C VAL A 71 13.26 -7.81 -1.79
N SER A 72 13.98 -8.91 -1.84
CA SER A 72 14.30 -9.65 -3.07
C SER A 72 13.69 -11.03 -3.11
N LYS A 73 13.40 -11.63 -1.97
CA LYS A 73 12.89 -12.98 -1.83
C LYS A 73 12.14 -13.17 -0.51
N ARG A 74 11.45 -14.29 -0.41
CA ARG A 74 10.66 -14.67 0.78
C ARG A 74 11.49 -14.69 2.06
N GLU A 75 12.72 -15.24 1.98
CA GLU A 75 13.60 -15.40 3.13
C GLU A 75 14.01 -14.09 3.77
N ASP A 76 14.04 -12.99 3.01
CA ASP A 76 14.31 -11.65 3.54
C ASP A 76 13.23 -11.24 4.55
N LEU A 77 11.97 -11.53 4.24
CA LEU A 77 10.85 -11.26 5.14
C LEU A 77 10.77 -12.26 6.30
N GLU A 78 11.16 -13.51 6.10
CA GLU A 78 11.25 -14.50 7.18
C GLU A 78 12.27 -14.05 8.24
N GLU A 79 13.45 -13.55 7.81
CA GLU A 79 14.46 -12.99 8.71
C GLU A 79 13.92 -11.76 9.46
N LEU A 80 13.23 -10.84 8.77
CA LEU A 80 12.63 -9.65 9.37
C LEU A 80 11.54 -10.02 10.38
N HIS A 81 10.63 -10.93 10.05
CA HIS A 81 9.59 -11.41 10.97
C HIS A 81 10.19 -12.06 12.22
N ALA A 82 11.17 -12.96 12.04
CA ALA A 82 11.82 -13.62 13.16
C ALA A 82 12.46 -12.60 14.13
N PHE A 83 13.06 -11.52 13.59
CA PHE A 83 13.63 -10.46 14.41
C PHE A 83 12.54 -9.66 15.14
N LEU A 84 11.47 -9.27 14.45
CA LEU A 84 10.34 -8.53 15.05
C LEU A 84 9.65 -9.34 16.14
N ASP A 85 9.39 -10.62 15.91
CA ASP A 85 8.73 -11.52 16.86
C ASP A 85 9.57 -11.70 18.14
N ALA A 86 10.88 -11.86 17.99
CA ALA A 86 11.81 -12.00 19.10
C ALA A 86 11.93 -10.73 19.97
N ASN A 87 11.58 -9.57 19.42
CA ASN A 87 11.75 -8.27 20.09
C ASN A 87 10.43 -7.54 20.39
N GLY A 88 9.27 -8.23 20.28
CA GLY A 88 7.96 -7.65 20.65
C GLY A 88 7.30 -6.82 19.53
N GLY A 89 7.82 -6.87 18.31
CA GLY A 89 7.32 -6.16 17.13
C GLY A 89 6.31 -6.94 16.26
N SER A 90 5.80 -8.09 16.73
CA SER A 90 4.90 -8.98 15.96
C SER A 90 3.61 -8.33 15.46
N LYS A 91 3.22 -7.17 16.02
CA LYS A 91 2.04 -6.41 15.61
C LYS A 91 2.34 -5.32 14.57
N ILE A 92 3.57 -5.19 14.10
CA ILE A 92 3.95 -4.21 13.08
C ILE A 92 3.73 -4.82 11.71
N ASP A 93 3.02 -4.12 10.83
CA ASP A 93 2.79 -4.56 9.45
C ASP A 93 4.02 -4.26 8.58
N ILE A 94 4.34 -5.17 7.66
CA ILE A 94 5.46 -4.99 6.74
C ILE A 94 4.95 -4.54 5.37
N ILE A 95 5.55 -3.48 4.84
CA ILE A 95 5.43 -3.04 3.45
C ILE A 95 6.74 -3.37 2.75
N ALA A 96 6.75 -4.39 1.92
CA ALA A 96 7.94 -4.80 1.17
C ALA A 96 8.20 -3.84 0.00
N LYS A 97 9.36 -3.20 -0.03
CA LYS A 97 9.76 -2.32 -1.13
C LYS A 97 10.35 -3.15 -2.27
N ILE A 98 9.70 -3.08 -3.43
CA ILE A 98 10.11 -3.78 -4.65
C ILE A 98 10.98 -2.82 -5.45
N GLU A 99 12.29 -3.07 -5.41
CA GLU A 99 13.34 -2.16 -5.89
C GLU A 99 14.30 -2.83 -6.87
N ASN A 100 14.15 -4.13 -7.15
CA ASN A 100 15.02 -4.88 -8.03
C ASN A 100 14.29 -6.01 -8.79
N ARG A 101 14.98 -6.63 -9.76
CA ARG A 101 14.45 -7.72 -10.59
C ARG A 101 13.98 -8.91 -9.76
N SER A 102 14.80 -9.35 -8.79
CA SER A 102 14.48 -10.49 -7.94
C SER A 102 13.19 -10.29 -7.15
N GLY A 103 12.96 -9.08 -6.60
CA GLY A 103 11.71 -8.75 -5.90
C GLY A 103 10.48 -8.83 -6.80
N VAL A 104 10.61 -8.46 -8.08
CA VAL A 104 9.53 -8.61 -9.06
C VAL A 104 9.27 -10.09 -9.37
N GLU A 105 10.31 -10.89 -9.58
CA GLU A 105 10.20 -12.31 -9.92
C GLU A 105 9.67 -13.15 -8.75
N ASN A 106 10.04 -12.81 -7.53
CA ASN A 106 9.65 -13.53 -6.30
C ASN A 106 8.40 -12.94 -5.62
N ILE A 107 7.65 -12.08 -6.31
CA ILE A 107 6.53 -11.32 -5.72
C ILE A 107 5.47 -12.20 -5.04
N ASP A 108 5.25 -13.42 -5.52
CA ASP A 108 4.28 -14.34 -4.91
C ASP A 108 4.68 -14.70 -3.48
N GLY A 109 5.92 -15.18 -3.29
CA GLY A 109 6.43 -15.51 -1.96
C GLY A 109 6.55 -14.31 -1.03
N ILE A 110 6.89 -13.14 -1.57
CA ILE A 110 6.93 -11.87 -0.81
C ILE A 110 5.53 -11.49 -0.32
N CYS A 111 4.52 -11.55 -1.19
CA CYS A 111 3.15 -11.20 -0.84
C CYS A 111 2.52 -12.13 0.21
N GLU A 112 3.02 -13.35 0.39
CA GLU A 112 2.54 -14.23 1.47
C GLU A 112 2.92 -13.71 2.87
N LEU A 113 4.05 -12.99 2.98
CA LEU A 113 4.65 -12.56 4.24
C LEU A 113 4.61 -11.05 4.51
N CYS A 114 3.92 -10.26 3.68
CA CYS A 114 3.77 -8.82 3.92
C CYS A 114 2.30 -8.37 3.85
N GLU A 115 1.98 -7.25 4.45
CA GLU A 115 0.65 -6.63 4.41
C GLU A 115 0.47 -5.69 3.22
N GLY A 116 1.54 -5.42 2.50
CA GLY A 116 1.55 -4.63 1.28
C GLY A 116 2.92 -4.50 0.68
N ILE A 117 2.98 -3.89 -0.49
CA ILE A 117 4.23 -3.57 -1.18
C ILE A 117 4.32 -2.07 -1.47
N MET A 118 5.55 -1.61 -1.67
CA MET A 118 5.83 -0.30 -2.26
C MET A 118 6.60 -0.49 -3.57
N ILE A 119 6.09 0.06 -4.64
CA ILE A 119 6.77 0.11 -5.93
C ILE A 119 7.65 1.36 -5.91
N ALA A 120 8.93 1.19 -5.57
CA ALA A 120 9.90 2.28 -5.47
C ALA A 120 10.56 2.50 -6.84
N ARG A 121 9.86 3.25 -7.71
CA ARG A 121 10.19 3.37 -9.14
C ARG A 121 11.57 3.93 -9.42
N GLY A 122 12.03 4.86 -8.59
CA GLY A 122 13.36 5.46 -8.72
C GLY A 122 14.48 4.41 -8.58
N ASP A 123 14.44 3.58 -7.52
CA ASP A 123 15.42 2.52 -7.32
C ASP A 123 15.21 1.37 -8.32
N LEU A 124 13.97 0.99 -8.56
CA LEU A 124 13.63 -0.06 -9.53
C LEU A 124 14.15 0.29 -10.94
N GLY A 125 13.97 1.54 -11.40
CA GLY A 125 14.43 1.99 -12.72
C GLY A 125 15.95 2.11 -12.86
N VAL A 126 16.70 2.01 -11.74
CA VAL A 126 18.16 1.86 -11.73
C VAL A 126 18.57 0.40 -11.90
N GLU A 127 17.82 -0.51 -11.29
CA GLU A 127 18.13 -1.96 -11.25
C GLU A 127 17.62 -2.72 -12.49
N ILE A 128 16.60 -2.21 -13.18
CA ILE A 128 16.03 -2.80 -14.40
C ILE A 128 16.00 -1.75 -15.53
N PRO A 129 15.85 -2.17 -16.80
CA PRO A 129 15.61 -1.23 -17.89
C PRO A 129 14.39 -0.35 -17.61
N PHE A 130 14.56 0.97 -17.60
CA PHE A 130 13.50 1.93 -17.24
C PHE A 130 12.24 1.79 -18.10
N VAL A 131 12.37 1.30 -19.32
CA VAL A 131 11.23 1.05 -20.23
C VAL A 131 10.29 -0.04 -19.75
N GLU A 132 10.74 -0.92 -18.84
CA GLU A 132 9.93 -2.00 -18.26
C GLU A 132 9.13 -1.53 -17.03
N VAL A 133 9.56 -0.47 -16.36
CA VAL A 133 8.99 0.01 -15.08
C VAL A 133 7.47 0.22 -15.17
N PRO A 134 6.90 0.87 -16.20
CA PRO A 134 5.45 1.07 -16.29
C PRO A 134 4.65 -0.23 -16.36
N SER A 135 5.16 -1.23 -17.09
CA SER A 135 4.51 -2.55 -17.23
C SER A 135 4.57 -3.33 -15.92
N ILE A 136 5.72 -3.30 -15.24
CA ILE A 136 5.91 -3.92 -13.93
C ILE A 136 5.02 -3.26 -12.88
N GLN A 137 4.91 -1.92 -12.86
CA GLN A 137 3.98 -1.20 -11.99
C GLN A 137 2.56 -1.72 -12.13
N LYS A 138 2.03 -1.78 -13.35
CA LYS A 138 0.67 -2.27 -13.62
C LYS A 138 0.48 -3.72 -13.18
N TYR A 139 1.46 -4.58 -13.44
CA TYR A 139 1.44 -5.97 -13.01
C TYR A 139 1.40 -6.10 -11.49
N LEU A 140 2.28 -5.42 -10.77
CA LEU A 140 2.35 -5.47 -9.31
C LEU A 140 1.09 -4.90 -8.65
N ILE A 141 0.56 -3.76 -9.14
CA ILE A 141 -0.69 -3.19 -8.65
C ILE A 141 -1.85 -4.16 -8.83
N SER A 142 -2.01 -4.72 -10.03
CA SER A 142 -3.09 -5.68 -10.31
C SER A 142 -2.98 -6.91 -9.41
N LYS A 143 -1.79 -7.48 -9.30
CA LYS A 143 -1.53 -8.66 -8.45
C LYS A 143 -1.85 -8.41 -6.99
N CYS A 144 -1.32 -7.35 -6.41
CA CYS A 144 -1.56 -7.00 -5.00
C CYS A 144 -3.05 -6.73 -4.73
N ARG A 145 -3.74 -6.04 -5.65
CA ARG A 145 -5.18 -5.83 -5.55
C ARG A 145 -5.93 -7.16 -5.49
N LEU A 146 -5.62 -8.11 -6.37
CA LEU A 146 -6.26 -9.44 -6.37
C LEU A 146 -6.01 -10.21 -5.07
N LEU A 147 -4.84 -10.07 -4.47
CA LEU A 147 -4.48 -10.69 -3.19
C LEU A 147 -5.01 -9.95 -1.95
N GLY A 148 -5.61 -8.77 -2.12
CA GLY A 148 -6.05 -7.92 -1.01
C GLY A 148 -4.90 -7.27 -0.25
N LYS A 149 -3.73 -7.13 -0.88
CA LYS A 149 -2.55 -6.45 -0.33
C LYS A 149 -2.58 -4.97 -0.68
N ARG A 150 -2.08 -4.13 0.23
CA ARG A 150 -1.88 -2.72 -0.05
C ARG A 150 -0.77 -2.54 -1.07
N VAL A 151 -0.90 -1.54 -1.95
CA VAL A 151 0.17 -1.18 -2.87
C VAL A 151 0.37 0.33 -2.87
N ILE A 152 1.59 0.74 -2.63
CA ILE A 152 2.01 2.14 -2.64
C ILE A 152 2.83 2.38 -3.90
N THR A 153 2.40 3.30 -4.76
CA THR A 153 3.23 3.78 -5.87
C THR A 153 4.03 4.97 -5.41
N ALA A 154 5.35 4.87 -5.48
CA ALA A 154 6.28 5.79 -4.85
C ALA A 154 7.36 6.29 -5.81
N THR A 155 7.90 7.45 -5.48
CA THR A 155 9.01 8.16 -6.14
C THR A 155 8.67 8.72 -7.52
N GLU A 156 9.30 9.82 -7.88
CA GLU A 156 9.16 10.49 -9.19
C GLU A 156 7.70 10.80 -9.56
N MET A 157 6.86 11.15 -8.57
CA MET A 157 5.45 11.46 -8.80
C MET A 157 5.23 12.91 -9.25
N LEU A 158 5.78 13.87 -8.50
CA LEU A 158 5.73 15.31 -8.76
C LEU A 158 7.12 15.93 -8.56
N GLU A 159 8.17 15.25 -9.02
CA GLU A 159 9.59 15.53 -8.76
C GLU A 159 9.96 16.99 -9.08
N SER A 160 9.39 17.59 -10.15
CA SER A 160 9.64 18.98 -10.50
C SER A 160 9.16 19.96 -9.43
N MET A 161 8.20 19.57 -8.58
CA MET A 161 7.70 20.40 -7.48
C MET A 161 8.65 20.49 -6.28
N ILE A 162 9.78 19.79 -6.29
CA ILE A 162 10.87 20.06 -5.36
C ILE A 162 11.32 21.53 -5.49
N TYR A 163 11.34 22.06 -6.72
CA TYR A 163 11.86 23.40 -7.02
C TYR A 163 10.84 24.32 -7.68
N ASN A 164 9.71 23.81 -8.17
CA ASN A 164 8.71 24.58 -8.89
C ASN A 164 7.35 24.53 -8.17
N PRO A 165 6.56 25.62 -8.19
CA PRO A 165 5.25 25.67 -7.53
C PRO A 165 4.15 24.90 -8.27
N ARG A 166 4.45 24.37 -9.46
CA ARG A 166 3.51 23.60 -10.31
C ARG A 166 4.23 22.44 -10.95
N PRO A 167 3.57 21.27 -11.08
CA PRO A 167 4.14 20.11 -11.75
C PRO A 167 4.07 20.26 -13.28
N THR A 168 4.77 19.39 -13.96
CA THR A 168 4.63 19.18 -15.41
C THR A 168 3.34 18.42 -15.72
N ARG A 169 2.88 18.49 -16.99
CA ARG A 169 1.73 17.71 -17.44
C ARG A 169 1.99 16.21 -17.44
N ALA A 170 3.23 15.80 -17.65
CA ALA A 170 3.65 14.39 -17.59
C ALA A 170 3.49 13.84 -16.17
N GLU A 171 3.90 14.59 -15.15
CA GLU A 171 3.74 14.21 -13.74
C GLU A 171 2.27 14.12 -13.32
N ILE A 172 1.42 15.07 -13.76
CA ILE A 172 -0.04 14.98 -13.53
C ILE A 172 -0.60 13.69 -14.15
N SER A 173 -0.17 13.36 -15.39
CA SER A 173 -0.59 12.12 -16.05
C SER A 173 -0.10 10.88 -15.32
N ASP A 174 1.08 10.92 -14.74
CA ASP A 174 1.65 9.81 -13.99
C ASP A 174 0.90 9.55 -12.67
N VAL A 175 0.61 10.61 -11.90
CA VAL A 175 -0.25 10.52 -10.71
C VAL A 175 -1.63 9.93 -11.07
N ALA A 176 -2.26 10.45 -12.12
CA ALA A 176 -3.54 9.94 -12.59
C ALA A 176 -3.46 8.46 -12.99
N ASN A 177 -2.40 8.05 -13.71
CA ASN A 177 -2.20 6.66 -14.10
C ASN A 177 -2.05 5.74 -12.87
N ALA A 178 -1.30 6.14 -11.85
CA ALA A 178 -1.17 5.35 -10.63
C ALA A 178 -2.55 5.11 -9.93
N VAL A 179 -3.43 6.11 -9.97
CA VAL A 179 -4.81 5.99 -9.48
C VAL A 179 -5.65 5.09 -10.39
N TYR A 180 -5.62 5.29 -11.70
CA TYR A 180 -6.30 4.43 -12.67
C TYR A 180 -5.86 2.97 -12.59
N ASP A 181 -4.58 2.72 -12.37
CA ASP A 181 -4.03 1.37 -12.21
C ASP A 181 -4.58 0.67 -10.94
N GLY A 182 -5.02 1.45 -9.95
CA GLY A 182 -5.65 0.97 -8.72
C GLY A 182 -4.70 0.87 -7.53
N SER A 183 -3.67 1.73 -7.45
CA SER A 183 -2.83 1.88 -6.26
C SER A 183 -3.69 2.09 -5.00
N SER A 184 -3.26 1.55 -3.87
CA SER A 184 -3.93 1.79 -2.59
C SER A 184 -3.57 3.16 -2.02
N ALA A 185 -2.35 3.58 -2.26
CA ALA A 185 -1.81 4.89 -1.91
C ALA A 185 -0.76 5.34 -2.94
N ILE A 186 -0.52 6.63 -3.00
CA ILE A 186 0.55 7.28 -3.77
C ILE A 186 1.42 8.08 -2.80
N MET A 187 2.73 8.16 -3.04
CA MET A 187 3.67 8.72 -2.09
C MET A 187 4.51 9.83 -2.74
N LEU A 188 4.58 10.97 -2.06
CA LEU A 188 5.61 12.00 -2.30
C LEU A 188 6.89 11.66 -1.53
N SER A 189 8.03 12.03 -2.08
CA SER A 189 9.36 11.84 -1.50
C SER A 189 10.05 13.19 -1.24
N GLY A 190 10.96 13.58 -2.09
CA GLY A 190 11.69 14.85 -2.00
C GLY A 190 10.78 16.07 -2.03
N GLU A 191 9.67 15.99 -2.74
CA GLU A 191 8.68 17.06 -2.91
C GLU A 191 8.14 17.56 -1.58
N SER A 192 7.88 16.66 -0.63
CA SER A 192 7.39 17.01 0.72
C SER A 192 8.47 16.98 1.80
N ALA A 193 9.55 16.17 1.61
CA ALA A 193 10.58 16.01 2.64
C ALA A 193 11.65 17.11 2.61
N ALA A 194 11.96 17.68 1.43
CA ALA A 194 13.04 18.64 1.24
C ALA A 194 12.74 19.69 0.18
N GLY A 195 11.57 19.64 -0.45
CA GLY A 195 11.14 20.56 -1.50
C GLY A 195 10.78 21.95 -0.98
N GLN A 196 10.73 22.91 -1.89
CA GLN A 196 10.35 24.28 -1.60
C GLN A 196 8.83 24.49 -1.50
N TYR A 197 8.03 23.53 -2.03
CA TYR A 197 6.57 23.62 -2.14
C TYR A 197 5.85 22.39 -1.58
N PRO A 198 6.13 21.98 -0.32
CA PRO A 198 5.63 20.71 0.23
C PRO A 198 4.10 20.66 0.34
N VAL A 199 3.47 21.75 0.76
CA VAL A 199 2.01 21.84 0.92
C VAL A 199 1.31 21.83 -0.43
N GLU A 200 1.84 22.56 -1.40
CA GLU A 200 1.33 22.62 -2.77
C GLU A 200 1.43 21.27 -3.46
N ALA A 201 2.54 20.53 -3.27
CA ALA A 201 2.72 19.19 -3.82
C ALA A 201 1.65 18.21 -3.28
N VAL A 202 1.38 18.24 -1.98
CA VAL A 202 0.31 17.41 -1.39
C VAL A 202 -1.07 17.80 -1.95
N LYS A 203 -1.37 19.10 -2.06
CA LYS A 203 -2.65 19.58 -2.62
C LYS A 203 -2.82 19.14 -4.06
N VAL A 204 -1.82 19.33 -4.90
CA VAL A 204 -1.87 18.91 -6.31
C VAL A 204 -2.08 17.41 -6.42
N MET A 205 -1.33 16.60 -5.67
CA MET A 205 -1.50 15.15 -5.66
C MET A 205 -2.92 14.74 -5.27
N ALA A 206 -3.47 15.35 -4.21
CA ALA A 206 -4.83 15.08 -3.74
C ALA A 206 -5.90 15.50 -4.77
N GLU A 207 -5.73 16.65 -5.41
CA GLU A 207 -6.67 17.14 -6.45
C GLU A 207 -6.67 16.21 -7.66
N VAL A 208 -5.50 15.81 -8.15
CA VAL A 208 -5.38 14.87 -9.29
C VAL A 208 -6.00 13.53 -8.95
N ALA A 209 -5.72 13.00 -7.75
CA ALA A 209 -6.28 11.72 -7.30
C ALA A 209 -7.81 11.78 -7.22
N ALA A 210 -8.37 12.78 -6.54
CA ALA A 210 -9.81 12.94 -6.38
C ALA A 210 -10.53 13.12 -7.74
N PHE A 211 -9.95 13.93 -8.64
CA PHE A 211 -10.50 14.12 -9.98
C PHE A 211 -10.49 12.82 -10.78
N THR A 212 -9.38 12.08 -10.73
CA THR A 212 -9.22 10.81 -11.44
C THR A 212 -10.19 9.75 -10.93
N GLU A 213 -10.37 9.64 -9.61
CA GLU A 213 -11.35 8.73 -9.01
C GLU A 213 -12.78 9.05 -9.46
N ALA A 214 -13.15 10.32 -9.52
CA ALA A 214 -14.47 10.75 -9.99
C ALA A 214 -14.74 10.40 -11.47
N GLN A 215 -13.69 10.25 -12.30
CA GLN A 215 -13.80 9.83 -13.70
C GLN A 215 -13.72 8.30 -13.88
N THR A 216 -13.43 7.56 -12.81
CA THR A 216 -13.24 6.10 -12.90
C THR A 216 -14.59 5.38 -12.75
N SER A 217 -14.97 4.57 -13.75
CA SER A 217 -16.17 3.71 -13.70
C SER A 217 -15.93 2.49 -12.79
N TYR A 218 -15.87 2.68 -11.46
CA TYR A 218 -15.61 1.60 -10.50
C TYR A 218 -16.67 0.50 -10.56
N LYS A 219 -17.95 0.85 -10.80
CA LYS A 219 -19.05 -0.12 -10.98
C LYS A 219 -18.76 -1.07 -12.15
N GLU A 220 -18.40 -0.54 -13.31
CA GLU A 220 -18.07 -1.34 -14.48
C GLU A 220 -16.83 -2.21 -14.22
N ARG A 221 -15.79 -1.62 -13.62
CA ARG A 221 -14.56 -2.34 -13.25
C ARG A 221 -14.80 -3.47 -12.27
N PHE A 222 -15.76 -3.32 -11.36
CA PHE A 222 -16.12 -4.37 -10.41
C PHE A 222 -16.71 -5.58 -11.14
N PHE A 223 -17.64 -5.37 -12.07
CA PHE A 223 -18.30 -6.46 -12.78
C PHE A 223 -17.46 -7.09 -13.90
N THR A 224 -16.47 -6.38 -14.42
CA THR A 224 -15.56 -6.91 -15.46
C THR A 224 -14.30 -7.57 -14.90
N ALA A 225 -13.99 -7.37 -13.63
CA ALA A 225 -12.82 -7.95 -12.99
C ALA A 225 -13.05 -9.43 -12.62
N GLU A 226 -12.12 -10.28 -13.02
CA GLU A 226 -12.12 -11.71 -12.68
C GLU A 226 -11.49 -11.96 -11.30
N PHE A 227 -12.27 -11.78 -10.26
CA PHE A 227 -11.84 -12.11 -8.89
C PHE A 227 -11.97 -13.61 -8.62
N LYS A 228 -10.89 -14.21 -8.13
CA LYS A 228 -10.93 -15.58 -7.62
C LYS A 228 -11.41 -15.57 -6.17
N ILE A 229 -12.46 -16.33 -5.90
CA ILE A 229 -13.04 -16.50 -4.55
C ILE A 229 -12.55 -17.82 -4.00
N HIS A 230 -11.71 -17.77 -2.97
CA HIS A 230 -11.04 -18.95 -2.41
C HIS A 230 -11.64 -19.40 -1.07
N ASN A 231 -12.27 -18.50 -0.34
CA ASN A 231 -12.73 -18.74 1.02
C ASN A 231 -13.97 -17.91 1.36
N THR A 232 -14.55 -18.14 2.55
CA THR A 232 -15.75 -17.43 3.02
C THR A 232 -15.55 -15.92 3.12
N LEU A 233 -14.38 -15.47 3.56
CA LEU A 233 -14.08 -14.03 3.69
C LEU A 233 -14.06 -13.35 2.31
N ASP A 234 -13.48 -14.01 1.30
CA ASP A 234 -13.53 -13.52 -0.08
C ASP A 234 -14.96 -13.40 -0.58
N ALA A 235 -15.76 -14.46 -0.36
CA ALA A 235 -17.16 -14.51 -0.81
C ALA A 235 -18.00 -13.41 -0.15
N ILE A 236 -17.91 -13.25 1.17
CA ILE A 236 -18.62 -12.22 1.93
C ILE A 236 -18.17 -10.82 1.47
N SER A 237 -16.88 -10.58 1.32
CA SER A 237 -16.38 -9.28 0.91
C SER A 237 -16.84 -8.90 -0.50
N HIS A 238 -16.84 -9.85 -1.43
CA HIS A 238 -17.37 -9.67 -2.79
C HIS A 238 -18.88 -9.41 -2.75
N ALA A 239 -19.63 -10.24 -2.05
CA ALA A 239 -21.07 -10.10 -1.92
C ALA A 239 -21.49 -8.77 -1.25
N THR A 240 -20.70 -8.29 -0.28
CA THR A 240 -20.88 -6.97 0.36
C THR A 240 -20.79 -5.84 -0.66
N CYS A 241 -19.80 -5.88 -1.54
CA CYS A 241 -19.63 -4.88 -2.60
C CYS A 241 -20.74 -4.98 -3.66
N SER A 242 -21.08 -6.19 -4.10
CA SER A 242 -22.18 -6.41 -5.05
C SER A 242 -23.51 -5.90 -4.47
N MET A 243 -23.81 -6.25 -3.22
CA MET A 243 -25.00 -5.78 -2.53
C MET A 243 -25.07 -4.25 -2.47
N ALA A 244 -23.93 -3.60 -2.13
CA ALA A 244 -23.89 -2.14 -2.05
C ALA A 244 -24.17 -1.47 -3.41
N ILE A 245 -23.68 -2.07 -4.50
CA ILE A 245 -23.93 -1.60 -5.86
C ILE A 245 -25.39 -1.83 -6.27
N ASP A 246 -25.96 -3.01 -5.95
CA ASP A 246 -27.29 -3.42 -6.40
C ASP A 246 -28.40 -2.63 -5.69
N VAL A 247 -28.19 -2.27 -4.41
CA VAL A 247 -29.18 -1.49 -3.63
C VAL A 247 -28.91 0.02 -3.66
N ASP A 248 -27.95 0.47 -4.46
CA ASP A 248 -27.52 1.89 -4.53
C ASP A 248 -27.17 2.47 -3.14
N ALA A 249 -26.40 1.70 -2.36
CA ALA A 249 -26.03 2.09 -1.01
C ALA A 249 -25.10 3.32 -1.02
N LYS A 250 -25.18 4.15 0.02
CA LYS A 250 -24.30 5.33 0.21
C LYS A 250 -22.96 4.99 0.82
N GLY A 251 -22.81 3.80 1.37
CA GLY A 251 -21.55 3.30 1.92
C GLY A 251 -21.65 1.89 2.46
N ILE A 252 -20.51 1.34 2.79
CA ILE A 252 -20.34 0.05 3.45
C ILE A 252 -19.75 0.30 4.83
N VAL A 253 -20.28 -0.32 5.89
CA VAL A 253 -19.63 -0.36 7.20
C VAL A 253 -19.16 -1.77 7.49
N VAL A 254 -17.86 -1.90 7.72
CA VAL A 254 -17.22 -3.18 8.01
C VAL A 254 -16.80 -3.20 9.48
N CYS A 255 -17.43 -4.08 10.27
CA CYS A 255 -17.07 -4.30 11.67
C CYS A 255 -16.00 -5.40 11.75
N SER A 256 -14.77 -5.03 12.09
CA SER A 256 -13.63 -5.97 12.05
C SER A 256 -12.59 -5.64 13.11
N VAL A 257 -12.37 -6.54 14.06
CA VAL A 257 -11.36 -6.35 15.11
C VAL A 257 -9.94 -6.20 14.53
N SER A 258 -9.57 -7.06 13.56
CA SER A 258 -8.23 -7.03 12.95
C SER A 258 -8.12 -6.17 11.69
N GLY A 259 -9.21 -5.54 11.23
CA GLY A 259 -9.22 -4.78 9.98
C GLY A 259 -9.19 -5.63 8.70
N LYS A 260 -8.95 -6.94 8.79
CA LYS A 260 -8.77 -7.81 7.62
C LYS A 260 -9.97 -7.78 6.67
N THR A 261 -11.18 -7.81 7.18
CA THR A 261 -12.40 -7.73 6.35
C THR A 261 -12.47 -6.40 5.59
N ALA A 262 -12.13 -5.27 6.24
CA ALA A 262 -12.13 -3.97 5.58
C ALA A 262 -11.10 -3.90 4.44
N MET A 263 -9.91 -4.48 4.62
CA MET A 263 -8.91 -4.62 3.56
C MET A 263 -9.43 -5.50 2.41
N MET A 264 -10.12 -6.60 2.72
CA MET A 264 -10.68 -7.51 1.71
C MET A 264 -11.86 -6.88 0.95
N VAL A 265 -12.69 -6.05 1.57
CA VAL A 265 -13.70 -5.26 0.88
C VAL A 265 -13.04 -4.18 0.02
N SER A 266 -12.02 -3.49 0.53
CA SER A 266 -11.26 -2.47 -0.19
C SER A 266 -10.65 -2.97 -1.51
N ARG A 267 -10.19 -4.24 -1.58
CA ARG A 267 -9.57 -4.80 -2.80
C ARG A 267 -10.47 -4.78 -4.03
N PHE A 268 -11.78 -4.81 -3.82
CA PHE A 268 -12.75 -4.82 -4.91
C PHE A 268 -12.98 -3.45 -5.52
N ARG A 269 -12.49 -2.37 -4.88
CA ARG A 269 -12.67 -0.99 -5.36
C ARG A 269 -14.13 -0.66 -5.62
N CYS A 270 -14.98 -0.96 -4.63
CA CYS A 270 -16.40 -0.61 -4.69
C CYS A 270 -16.59 0.90 -4.85
N PRO A 271 -17.58 1.38 -5.63
CA PRO A 271 -17.78 2.80 -5.91
C PRO A 271 -18.25 3.62 -4.70
N VAL A 272 -18.54 2.98 -3.57
CA VAL A 272 -18.99 3.66 -2.34
C VAL A 272 -17.92 3.65 -1.25
N PRO A 273 -17.88 4.65 -0.36
CA PRO A 273 -16.94 4.69 0.75
C PRO A 273 -17.11 3.51 1.70
N ILE A 274 -16.01 3.06 2.28
CA ILE A 274 -15.95 1.95 3.23
C ILE A 274 -15.59 2.52 4.60
N ILE A 275 -16.44 2.38 5.60
CA ILE A 275 -16.13 2.70 7.00
C ILE A 275 -15.58 1.43 7.63
N GLY A 276 -14.29 1.43 7.97
CA GLY A 276 -13.61 0.34 8.68
C GLY A 276 -13.68 0.52 10.18
N MET A 277 -14.67 -0.10 10.83
CA MET A 277 -14.89 0.04 12.27
C MET A 277 -14.14 -1.03 13.06
N THR A 278 -13.35 -0.61 14.03
CA THR A 278 -12.55 -1.48 14.90
C THR A 278 -12.52 -0.98 16.34
N THR A 279 -12.18 -1.88 17.28
CA THR A 279 -11.96 -1.57 18.70
C THR A 279 -10.48 -1.42 19.04
N ASP A 280 -9.57 -1.72 18.11
CA ASP A 280 -8.11 -1.65 18.30
C ASP A 280 -7.55 -0.36 17.69
N PRO A 281 -6.94 0.55 18.50
CA PRO A 281 -6.36 1.79 18.00
C PRO A 281 -5.24 1.58 16.97
N LYS A 282 -4.46 0.50 17.07
CA LYS A 282 -3.41 0.19 16.11
C LYS A 282 -3.99 -0.22 14.76
N VAL A 283 -5.02 -1.05 14.76
CA VAL A 283 -5.77 -1.42 13.56
C VAL A 283 -6.46 -0.21 12.93
N TRP A 284 -7.02 0.68 13.74
CA TRP A 284 -7.61 1.94 13.28
C TRP A 284 -6.61 2.77 12.48
N ARG A 285 -5.40 3.01 12.99
CA ARG A 285 -4.35 3.72 12.26
C ARG A 285 -3.96 3.01 10.97
N LYS A 286 -3.78 1.68 11.00
CA LYS A 286 -3.38 0.87 9.86
C LYS A 286 -4.41 0.86 8.72
N LEU A 287 -5.69 0.92 9.05
CA LEU A 287 -6.75 0.95 8.03
C LEU A 287 -6.70 2.18 7.15
N ALA A 288 -6.16 3.31 7.63
CA ALA A 288 -6.00 4.54 6.85
C ALA A 288 -5.14 4.36 5.58
N LEU A 289 -4.28 3.34 5.52
CA LEU A 289 -3.49 2.99 4.33
C LEU A 289 -4.25 2.10 3.33
N SER A 290 -5.50 1.76 3.58
CA SER A 290 -6.32 0.93 2.71
C SER A 290 -7.20 1.80 1.81
N TRP A 291 -7.24 1.52 0.52
CA TRP A 291 -8.00 2.30 -0.45
C TRP A 291 -9.49 2.40 -0.08
N GLY A 292 -10.01 3.63 -0.11
CA GLY A 292 -11.43 3.90 0.12
C GLY A 292 -11.94 3.59 1.53
N VAL A 293 -11.04 3.27 2.49
CA VAL A 293 -11.40 2.97 3.88
C VAL A 293 -11.24 4.20 4.75
N TYR A 294 -12.32 4.58 5.42
CA TYR A 294 -12.36 5.58 6.47
C TYR A 294 -12.39 4.86 7.82
N PRO A 295 -11.30 4.89 8.59
CA PRO A 295 -11.24 4.19 9.87
C PRO A 295 -12.15 4.83 10.92
N ALA A 296 -12.90 4.02 11.66
CA ALA A 296 -13.73 4.45 12.77
C ALA A 296 -13.44 3.63 14.04
N MET A 297 -13.30 4.31 15.17
CA MET A 297 -13.19 3.64 16.47
C MET A 297 -14.56 3.32 17.02
N SER A 298 -14.67 2.19 17.70
CA SER A 298 -15.87 1.77 18.41
C SER A 298 -15.50 1.17 19.76
N ASP A 299 -16.46 1.18 20.67
CA ASP A 299 -16.39 0.37 21.90
C ASP A 299 -16.50 -1.12 21.58
N GLU A 300 -16.19 -1.98 22.54
CA GLU A 300 -16.37 -3.42 22.40
C GLU A 300 -17.83 -3.79 22.17
N PHE A 301 -18.05 -4.72 21.28
CA PHE A 301 -19.40 -5.20 20.95
C PHE A 301 -19.79 -6.31 21.91
N THR A 302 -20.95 -6.19 22.53
CA THR A 302 -21.51 -7.20 23.44
C THR A 302 -22.48 -8.15 22.73
N SER A 303 -23.04 -7.74 21.59
CA SER A 303 -23.91 -8.54 20.73
C SER A 303 -23.87 -8.06 19.29
N MET A 304 -24.37 -8.88 18.35
CA MET A 304 -24.50 -8.49 16.94
C MET A 304 -25.40 -7.26 16.76
N ASP A 305 -26.45 -7.13 17.56
CA ASP A 305 -27.36 -5.99 17.49
C ASP A 305 -26.68 -4.70 17.94
N VAL A 306 -25.90 -4.77 19.03
CA VAL A 306 -25.07 -3.64 19.50
C VAL A 306 -24.02 -3.25 18.45
N MET A 307 -23.36 -4.23 17.85
CA MET A 307 -22.41 -3.98 16.78
C MET A 307 -23.05 -3.25 15.60
N PHE A 308 -24.20 -3.70 15.11
CA PHE A 308 -24.90 -3.04 14.01
C PHE A 308 -25.48 -1.67 14.40
N TYR A 309 -25.89 -1.48 15.65
CA TYR A 309 -26.27 -0.16 16.16
C TYR A 309 -25.09 0.82 16.06
N HIS A 310 -23.89 0.44 16.51
CA HIS A 310 -22.69 1.26 16.38
C HIS A 310 -22.30 1.47 14.91
N ALA A 311 -22.48 0.47 14.06
CA ALA A 311 -22.21 0.59 12.63
C ALA A 311 -23.11 1.65 11.95
N ILE A 312 -24.41 1.66 12.27
CA ILE A 312 -25.37 2.67 11.79
C ILE A 312 -24.95 4.07 12.29
N ARG A 313 -24.58 4.19 13.56
CA ARG A 313 -24.10 5.45 14.13
C ARG A 313 -22.84 5.94 13.38
N ALA A 314 -21.85 5.08 13.17
CA ALA A 314 -20.65 5.42 12.41
C ALA A 314 -20.99 5.84 10.97
N ALA A 315 -21.94 5.17 10.31
CA ALA A 315 -22.41 5.58 8.99
C ALA A 315 -22.97 7.01 9.01
N LYS A 316 -23.82 7.33 9.99
CA LYS A 316 -24.43 8.68 10.14
C LYS A 316 -23.38 9.76 10.44
N GLU A 317 -22.34 9.42 11.19
CA GLU A 317 -21.25 10.36 11.53
C GLU A 317 -20.31 10.66 10.34
N HIS A 318 -20.01 9.63 9.53
CA HIS A 318 -19.02 9.73 8.46
C HIS A 318 -19.61 10.01 7.08
N LEU A 319 -20.88 9.70 6.86
CA LEU A 319 -21.55 9.87 5.58
C LEU A 319 -22.67 10.93 5.69
N LYS A 320 -22.87 11.67 4.62
CA LYS A 320 -24.01 12.61 4.52
C LYS A 320 -25.27 11.84 4.14
N LEU A 321 -25.90 11.21 5.12
CA LEU A 321 -27.08 10.37 4.92
C LEU A 321 -28.38 11.17 5.13
N THR A 322 -29.39 10.83 4.34
CA THR A 322 -30.76 11.34 4.44
C THR A 322 -31.73 10.17 4.64
N THR A 323 -32.95 10.44 5.11
CA THR A 323 -34.00 9.40 5.26
C THR A 323 -34.25 8.72 3.92
N GLY A 324 -34.24 7.38 3.93
CA GLY A 324 -34.38 6.51 2.76
C GLY A 324 -33.06 6.11 2.11
N ASP A 325 -31.92 6.70 2.53
CA ASP A 325 -30.60 6.21 2.10
C ASP A 325 -30.31 4.82 2.69
N ARG A 326 -29.60 3.99 1.92
CA ARG A 326 -29.21 2.64 2.34
C ARG A 326 -27.72 2.56 2.61
N VAL A 327 -27.39 1.74 3.61
CA VAL A 327 -26.00 1.35 3.91
C VAL A 327 -25.90 -0.18 4.02
N VAL A 328 -24.77 -0.73 3.62
CA VAL A 328 -24.51 -2.16 3.77
C VAL A 328 -23.57 -2.36 4.96
N LEU A 329 -23.97 -3.19 5.89
CA LEU A 329 -23.22 -3.52 7.09
C LEU A 329 -22.69 -4.95 6.95
N THR A 330 -21.43 -5.18 7.33
CA THR A 330 -20.86 -6.53 7.38
C THR A 330 -20.06 -6.73 8.65
N GLY A 331 -20.14 -7.93 9.20
CA GLY A 331 -19.46 -8.29 10.44
C GLY A 331 -19.56 -9.78 10.70
N GLY A 332 -19.10 -10.20 11.85
CA GLY A 332 -19.13 -11.59 12.28
C GLY A 332 -19.54 -11.74 13.75
N PRO A 333 -19.74 -12.97 14.22
CA PRO A 333 -20.13 -13.25 15.60
C PRO A 333 -19.06 -12.76 16.57
N ILE A 334 -19.53 -12.28 17.72
CA ILE A 334 -18.71 -11.73 18.79
C ILE A 334 -18.16 -12.88 19.63
N ASN A 335 -17.17 -13.59 19.11
CA ASN A 335 -16.55 -14.74 19.80
C ASN A 335 -15.04 -14.58 19.97
N GLY A 336 -14.51 -13.37 19.80
CA GLY A 336 -13.09 -13.05 19.96
C GLY A 336 -12.14 -13.61 18.88
N LYS A 337 -12.66 -14.30 17.86
CA LYS A 337 -11.84 -14.84 16.77
C LYS A 337 -11.87 -13.92 15.56
N SER A 338 -10.67 -13.48 15.13
CA SER A 338 -10.51 -12.72 13.87
C SER A 338 -10.81 -13.59 12.66
N GLY A 339 -11.39 -13.00 11.59
CA GLY A 339 -11.63 -13.70 10.32
C GLY A 339 -13.00 -14.42 10.23
N ASN A 340 -13.89 -14.23 11.20
CA ASN A 340 -15.20 -14.88 11.25
C ASN A 340 -16.33 -14.04 10.64
N THR A 341 -16.04 -13.05 9.82
CA THR A 341 -17.07 -12.26 9.12
C THR A 341 -17.91 -13.17 8.23
N ASN A 342 -19.22 -13.24 8.52
CA ASN A 342 -20.14 -14.15 7.84
C ASN A 342 -21.55 -13.56 7.64
N THR A 343 -21.75 -12.28 7.96
CA THR A 343 -23.06 -11.63 7.92
C THR A 343 -23.00 -10.37 7.07
N ILE A 344 -24.02 -10.17 6.24
CA ILE A 344 -24.29 -8.94 5.50
C ILE A 344 -25.70 -8.49 5.85
N LYS A 345 -25.89 -7.21 6.14
CA LYS A 345 -27.18 -6.58 6.42
C LYS A 345 -27.31 -5.31 5.59
N VAL A 346 -28.46 -5.09 4.98
CA VAL A 346 -28.83 -3.80 4.41
C VAL A 346 -29.68 -3.05 5.43
N GLU A 347 -29.37 -1.79 5.65
CA GLU A 347 -30.11 -0.91 6.56
C GLU A 347 -30.55 0.34 5.82
N GLU A 348 -31.81 0.73 5.97
CA GLU A 348 -32.36 2.00 5.48
C GLU A 348 -32.38 3.01 6.63
N ILE A 349 -31.90 4.22 6.38
CA ILE A 349 -31.65 5.26 7.40
C ILE A 349 -32.91 6.12 7.64
#